data_1021df39be09dedf39cfe48baa5c881a
#
_entry.id   1021df39be09dedf39cfe48baa5c881a
#
_cell.length_a   1.000
_cell.length_b   1.000
_cell.length_c   1.000
_cell.angle_alpha   90.00
_cell.angle_beta   90.00
_cell.angle_gamma   90.00
#
_symmetry.space_group_name_H-M   'P 1'
#
loop_
_entity.id
_entity.type
_entity.pdbx_description
1 polymer ?
#
loop_
_entity_poly.entity_id
_entity_poly.type
_entity_poly.pdbx_seq_one_letter_code
_entity_poly.pdbx_strand_id
1 'polypeptide(L)'
;MVRALSLPLIEVLVFSMRTVSAALFARLGVVVAAAVADPAVLRVGVIGTGCIGIEHLKNLNLVSGVEIKAIADNFAPSREAGLACLRKLGVDLSSVSVHEDYTELLASPDVDAVVICTPNDHHIDVLRYALQTGKHCLVEKPLCTDVASCAEAEALAGAARARAKAEGRPEPVHWCGMEYRFLPTIAHMMRESDAGVIGELRMLSIREHRFPFLRKVGDWNRFSKRTGGTLVEKCCHHFDLMRRILRSEPTRIVASGGQDVNHLKETYGGQPSDILDNAFVVVDFESGARAMLDLCMFAEASKHQEEVSLVGTHGKLEAFAPSHGVRVLDESEPNYRRGLRNVANVESWDRAEPPPPEECGELVEAHVGVDQALLEAGNHCGATFEEVRAFAGASIHAQSPTVTLSDGSKAVLMGLAAHRSIATGQPVLWSDMLAEFDEASRVAKQRLALSL
;
A
#
# COMPACT_ATOMS: atom_id res chain seq x y z
N MET A 1 -27.52 -41.11 -45.19
CA MET A 1 -28.74 -41.51 -44.48
C MET A 1 -28.38 -41.74 -43.01
N VAL A 2 -28.42 -40.72 -42.19
CA VAL A 2 -28.52 -40.85 -40.74
C VAL A 2 -29.30 -39.63 -40.24
N ARG A 3 -30.43 -39.91 -39.63
CA ARG A 3 -31.41 -38.95 -39.12
C ARG A 3 -30.96 -38.28 -37.83
N ALA A 4 -31.20 -36.99 -37.76
CA ALA A 4 -31.23 -36.22 -36.55
C ALA A 4 -32.21 -36.80 -35.52
N LEU A 5 -31.78 -36.86 -34.24
CA LEU A 5 -32.68 -37.01 -33.11
C LEU A 5 -32.61 -35.72 -32.26
N SER A 6 -33.79 -35.20 -32.09
CA SER A 6 -34.15 -33.92 -31.58
C SER A 6 -34.01 -33.79 -30.06
N LEU A 7 -33.61 -32.62 -29.64
CA LEU A 7 -33.82 -32.07 -28.28
C LEU A 7 -35.32 -32.11 -27.93
N PRO A 8 -35.69 -32.84 -26.86
CA PRO A 8 -36.42 -32.20 -25.77
C PRO A 8 -36.31 -32.94 -24.41
N LEU A 9 -35.16 -33.23 -23.89
CA LEU A 9 -35.04 -33.89 -22.56
C LEU A 9 -34.44 -33.02 -21.49
N ILE A 10 -33.93 -31.85 -21.83
CA ILE A 10 -33.26 -30.94 -20.85
C ILE A 10 -34.28 -29.97 -20.21
N GLU A 11 -35.33 -29.56 -20.91
CA GLU A 11 -36.32 -28.63 -20.34
C GLU A 11 -37.26 -29.27 -19.30
N VAL A 12 -37.51 -30.57 -19.37
CA VAL A 12 -38.37 -31.28 -18.40
C VAL A 12 -37.69 -31.50 -17.06
N LEU A 13 -36.36 -31.64 -17.05
CA LEU A 13 -35.60 -31.79 -15.77
C LEU A 13 -35.44 -30.49 -15.01
N VAL A 14 -35.38 -29.34 -15.67
CA VAL A 14 -35.23 -28.03 -15.01
C VAL A 14 -36.57 -27.56 -14.43
N PHE A 15 -37.70 -27.94 -15.02
CA PHE A 15 -39.02 -27.60 -14.45
C PHE A 15 -39.41 -28.46 -13.24
N SER A 16 -38.93 -29.70 -13.19
CA SER A 16 -39.17 -30.62 -12.04
C SER A 16 -38.39 -30.24 -10.76
N MET A 17 -37.18 -29.65 -10.92
CA MET A 17 -36.39 -29.23 -9.73
C MET A 17 -36.85 -27.90 -9.11
N ARG A 18 -37.57 -27.03 -9.84
CA ARG A 18 -38.09 -25.78 -9.30
C ARG A 18 -39.38 -25.95 -8.50
N THR A 19 -40.17 -26.99 -8.77
CA THR A 19 -41.44 -27.28 -8.09
C THR A 19 -41.26 -28.07 -6.80
N VAL A 20 -40.20 -28.88 -6.66
CA VAL A 20 -39.95 -29.66 -5.43
C VAL A 20 -39.33 -28.78 -4.32
N SER A 21 -38.64 -27.71 -4.66
CA SER A 21 -38.01 -26.82 -3.66
C SER A 21 -39.01 -25.97 -2.89
N ALA A 22 -40.13 -25.51 -3.51
CA ALA A 22 -41.10 -24.64 -2.85
C ALA A 22 -42.05 -25.40 -1.91
N ALA A 23 -42.35 -26.67 -2.16
CA ALA A 23 -43.26 -27.47 -1.34
C ALA A 23 -42.58 -28.07 -0.12
N LEU A 24 -41.28 -28.27 -0.13
CA LEU A 24 -40.52 -28.82 1.00
C LEU A 24 -40.24 -27.75 2.08
N PHE A 25 -40.11 -26.48 1.71
CA PHE A 25 -39.92 -25.37 2.65
C PHE A 25 -41.21 -24.92 3.34
N ALA A 26 -42.39 -25.17 2.75
CA ALA A 26 -43.67 -24.82 3.33
C ALA A 26 -44.13 -25.78 4.45
N ARG A 27 -43.49 -26.93 4.63
CA ARG A 27 -43.88 -27.92 5.66
C ARG A 27 -43.03 -27.93 6.93
N LEU A 28 -41.92 -27.19 6.98
CA LEU A 28 -41.03 -27.21 8.14
C LEU A 28 -41.15 -25.99 9.06
N GLY A 29 -42.11 -25.07 8.84
CA GLY A 29 -42.46 -24.03 9.80
C GLY A 29 -41.32 -23.31 10.55
N VAL A 30 -40.09 -23.41 10.06
CA VAL A 30 -38.92 -22.73 10.60
C VAL A 30 -38.52 -21.67 9.59
N VAL A 31 -39.16 -20.53 9.67
CA VAL A 31 -38.57 -19.29 9.19
C VAL A 31 -37.37 -19.03 10.10
N VAL A 32 -36.20 -19.53 9.74
CA VAL A 32 -34.96 -18.91 10.17
C VAL A 32 -34.93 -17.56 9.45
N ALA A 33 -35.59 -16.57 10.06
CA ALA A 33 -35.17 -15.19 9.85
C ALA A 33 -33.74 -15.17 10.36
N ALA A 34 -32.78 -15.40 9.46
CA ALA A 34 -31.45 -14.88 9.64
C ALA A 34 -31.70 -13.39 9.89
N ALA A 35 -31.57 -12.96 11.13
CA ALA A 35 -31.42 -11.57 11.44
C ALA A 35 -30.22 -11.15 10.55
N VAL A 36 -30.50 -10.39 9.50
CA VAL A 36 -29.50 -9.62 8.80
C VAL A 36 -29.07 -8.66 9.91
N ALA A 37 -28.00 -9.02 10.62
CA ALA A 37 -27.35 -8.09 11.51
C ALA A 37 -27.11 -6.85 10.65
N ASP A 38 -27.55 -5.68 11.13
CA ASP A 38 -27.19 -4.42 10.48
C ASP A 38 -25.70 -4.49 10.17
N PRO A 39 -25.28 -4.20 8.93
CA PRO A 39 -23.88 -4.31 8.58
C PRO A 39 -23.08 -3.50 9.60
N ALA A 40 -22.12 -4.14 10.26
CA ALA A 40 -21.33 -3.49 11.29
C ALA A 40 -20.71 -2.23 10.68
N VAL A 41 -21.00 -1.06 11.23
CA VAL A 41 -20.49 0.22 10.79
C VAL A 41 -19.17 0.47 11.50
N LEU A 42 -18.10 0.73 10.75
CA LEU A 42 -16.79 1.11 11.28
C LEU A 42 -16.73 2.63 11.45
N ARG A 43 -16.63 3.11 12.69
CA ARG A 43 -16.54 4.53 13.04
C ARG A 43 -15.08 4.95 13.04
N VAL A 44 -14.70 5.83 12.09
CA VAL A 44 -13.31 6.18 11.82
C VAL A 44 -12.99 7.61 12.24
N GLY A 45 -11.84 7.79 12.90
CA GLY A 45 -11.20 9.08 13.14
C GLY A 45 -9.99 9.28 12.24
N VAL A 46 -9.74 10.51 11.77
CA VAL A 46 -8.55 10.85 10.98
C VAL A 46 -7.66 11.81 11.78
N ILE A 47 -6.41 11.41 12.01
CA ILE A 47 -5.40 12.18 12.75
C ILE A 47 -4.39 12.77 11.75
N GLY A 48 -4.37 14.09 11.62
CA GLY A 48 -3.65 14.82 10.57
C GLY A 48 -4.55 15.04 9.34
N THR A 49 -4.97 16.28 9.12
CA THR A 49 -5.83 16.70 7.99
C THR A 49 -5.07 17.53 6.95
N GLY A 50 -3.78 17.19 6.75
CA GLY A 50 -2.95 17.69 5.65
C GLY A 50 -3.36 17.09 4.30
N CYS A 51 -2.46 17.14 3.30
CA CYS A 51 -2.75 16.67 1.94
C CYS A 51 -3.28 15.23 1.90
N ILE A 52 -2.57 14.29 2.56
CA ILE A 52 -2.97 12.87 2.54
C ILE A 52 -4.19 12.60 3.42
N GLY A 53 -4.32 13.29 4.57
CA GLY A 53 -5.51 13.16 5.41
C GLY A 53 -6.79 13.60 4.69
N ILE A 54 -6.73 14.65 3.88
CA ILE A 54 -7.85 15.07 3.02
C ILE A 54 -8.17 14.00 1.97
N GLU A 55 -7.16 13.35 1.40
CA GLU A 55 -7.36 12.23 0.47
C GLU A 55 -8.04 11.05 1.18
N HIS A 56 -7.60 10.69 2.39
CA HIS A 56 -8.26 9.66 3.18
C HIS A 56 -9.71 10.01 3.52
N LEU A 57 -10.02 11.25 3.91
CA LEU A 57 -11.41 11.68 4.16
C LEU A 57 -12.31 11.45 2.95
N LYS A 58 -11.83 11.78 1.74
CA LYS A 58 -12.59 11.56 0.50
C LYS A 58 -12.81 10.07 0.23
N ASN A 59 -11.76 9.27 0.35
CA ASN A 59 -11.82 7.84 0.06
C ASN A 59 -12.64 7.06 1.11
N LEU A 60 -12.48 7.36 2.40
CA LEU A 60 -13.31 6.78 3.48
C LEU A 60 -14.79 7.04 3.26
N ASN A 61 -15.15 8.24 2.80
CA ASN A 61 -16.56 8.59 2.52
C ASN A 61 -17.18 7.78 1.37
N LEU A 62 -16.36 7.17 0.51
CA LEU A 62 -16.84 6.30 -0.57
C LEU A 62 -16.97 4.84 -0.12
N VAL A 63 -16.38 4.45 1.01
CA VAL A 63 -16.41 3.05 1.47
C VAL A 63 -17.72 2.77 2.21
N SER A 64 -18.49 1.82 1.69
CA SER A 64 -19.73 1.37 2.34
C SER A 64 -19.43 0.76 3.71
N GLY A 65 -20.24 1.10 4.72
CA GLY A 65 -20.07 0.62 6.08
C GLY A 65 -19.00 1.36 6.88
N VAL A 66 -18.55 2.52 6.40
CA VAL A 66 -17.62 3.41 7.12
C VAL A 66 -18.30 4.74 7.42
N GLU A 67 -18.14 5.24 8.64
CA GLU A 67 -18.57 6.57 9.06
C GLU A 67 -17.41 7.36 9.64
N ILE A 68 -17.18 8.58 9.16
CA ILE A 68 -16.18 9.50 9.72
C ILE A 68 -16.79 10.18 10.94
N LYS A 69 -16.23 9.94 12.13
CA LYS A 69 -16.74 10.43 13.42
C LYS A 69 -15.87 11.49 14.06
N ALA A 70 -14.59 11.57 13.68
CA ALA A 70 -13.68 12.53 14.29
C ALA A 70 -12.55 12.93 13.34
N ILE A 71 -12.06 14.16 13.50
CA ILE A 71 -10.80 14.62 12.94
C ILE A 71 -9.95 15.27 14.02
N ALA A 72 -8.62 15.13 13.93
CA ALA A 72 -7.69 15.82 14.81
C ALA A 72 -6.50 16.36 14.02
N ASP A 73 -6.11 17.62 14.27
CA ASP A 73 -4.89 18.23 13.75
C ASP A 73 -4.50 19.41 14.65
N ASN A 74 -3.25 19.53 15.05
CA ASN A 74 -2.80 20.65 15.91
C ASN A 74 -2.65 21.98 15.15
N PHE A 75 -2.66 21.95 13.81
CA PHE A 75 -2.58 23.14 12.97
C PHE A 75 -3.99 23.57 12.53
N ALA A 76 -4.49 24.69 13.04
CA ALA A 76 -5.85 25.17 12.79
C ALA A 76 -6.24 25.24 11.30
N PRO A 77 -5.40 25.73 10.38
CA PRO A 77 -5.76 25.74 8.95
C PRO A 77 -5.98 24.34 8.37
N SER A 78 -5.25 23.30 8.84
CA SER A 78 -5.49 21.91 8.43
C SER A 78 -6.83 21.40 8.95
N ARG A 79 -7.20 21.71 10.21
CA ARG A 79 -8.53 21.37 10.76
C ARG A 79 -9.66 22.01 9.95
N GLU A 80 -9.51 23.26 9.61
CA GLU A 80 -10.49 23.99 8.77
C GLU A 80 -10.62 23.37 7.38
N ALA A 81 -9.49 22.98 6.77
CA ALA A 81 -9.49 22.28 5.48
C ALA A 81 -10.18 20.92 5.58
N GLY A 82 -9.96 20.15 6.67
CA GLY A 82 -10.67 18.92 6.95
C GLY A 82 -12.18 19.09 7.05
N LEU A 83 -12.65 20.08 7.82
CA LEU A 83 -14.07 20.44 7.93
C LEU A 83 -14.68 20.88 6.60
N ALA A 84 -13.94 21.70 5.83
CA ALA A 84 -14.38 22.14 4.51
C ALA A 84 -14.51 20.95 3.54
N CYS A 85 -13.59 19.98 3.61
CA CYS A 85 -13.66 18.74 2.85
C CYS A 85 -14.91 17.95 3.22
N LEU A 86 -15.14 17.65 4.51
CA LEU A 86 -16.30 16.90 4.99
C LEU A 86 -17.63 17.55 4.59
N ARG A 87 -17.73 18.89 4.70
CA ARG A 87 -18.90 19.65 4.25
C ARG A 87 -19.16 19.47 2.76
N LYS A 88 -18.09 19.53 1.94
CA LYS A 88 -18.18 19.33 0.48
C LYS A 88 -18.61 17.89 0.12
N LEU A 89 -18.25 16.91 0.94
CA LEU A 89 -18.65 15.51 0.79
C LEU A 89 -20.10 15.24 1.28
N GLY A 90 -20.77 16.23 1.86
CA GLY A 90 -22.14 16.06 2.38
C GLY A 90 -22.21 15.36 3.74
N VAL A 91 -21.09 15.25 4.45
CA VAL A 91 -21.09 14.67 5.81
C VAL A 91 -21.76 15.61 6.79
N ASP A 92 -22.63 15.06 7.64
CA ASP A 92 -23.25 15.82 8.72
C ASP A 92 -22.22 16.20 9.79
N LEU A 93 -21.77 17.45 9.77
CA LEU A 93 -20.74 17.93 10.70
C LEU A 93 -21.18 17.92 12.17
N SER A 94 -22.48 17.84 12.47
CA SER A 94 -22.95 17.73 13.85
C SER A 94 -22.62 16.36 14.46
N SER A 95 -22.34 15.36 13.62
CA SER A 95 -21.96 13.98 14.01
C SER A 95 -20.44 13.77 14.04
N VAL A 96 -19.62 14.81 13.73
CA VAL A 96 -18.16 14.72 13.66
C VAL A 96 -17.52 15.56 14.75
N SER A 97 -16.75 14.95 15.63
CA SER A 97 -15.97 15.70 16.63
C SER A 97 -14.67 16.22 16.03
N VAL A 98 -14.23 17.41 16.51
CA VAL A 98 -13.03 18.09 15.99
C VAL A 98 -12.10 18.39 17.16
N HIS A 99 -10.88 17.91 17.06
CA HIS A 99 -9.90 18.02 18.14
C HIS A 99 -8.62 18.70 17.67
N GLU A 100 -7.98 19.42 18.57
CA GLU A 100 -6.62 19.91 18.40
C GLU A 100 -5.60 18.85 18.80
N ASP A 101 -5.89 18.16 19.90
CA ASP A 101 -5.07 17.06 20.41
C ASP A 101 -5.66 15.70 19.99
N TYR A 102 -4.86 14.90 19.29
CA TYR A 102 -5.24 13.56 18.85
C TYR A 102 -5.54 12.60 20.01
N THR A 103 -5.02 12.85 21.20
CA THR A 103 -5.29 12.02 22.38
C THR A 103 -6.76 12.06 22.78
N GLU A 104 -7.44 13.19 22.59
CA GLU A 104 -8.88 13.33 22.83
C GLU A 104 -9.67 12.47 21.83
N LEU A 105 -9.29 12.48 20.55
CA LEU A 105 -9.89 11.62 19.53
C LEU A 105 -9.70 10.16 19.88
N LEU A 106 -8.48 9.77 20.29
CA LEU A 106 -8.15 8.40 20.66
C LEU A 106 -8.89 7.91 21.91
N ALA A 107 -9.25 8.81 22.84
CA ALA A 107 -10.03 8.49 24.01
C ALA A 107 -11.54 8.35 23.72
N SER A 108 -12.01 8.82 22.56
CA SER A 108 -13.44 8.79 22.22
C SER A 108 -13.99 7.37 22.09
N PRO A 109 -15.09 7.02 22.77
CA PRO A 109 -15.77 5.74 22.59
C PRO A 109 -16.53 5.64 21.27
N ASP A 110 -16.72 6.76 20.56
CA ASP A 110 -17.42 6.83 19.28
C ASP A 110 -16.51 6.55 18.07
N VAL A 111 -15.25 6.20 18.31
CA VAL A 111 -14.26 5.88 17.28
C VAL A 111 -13.76 4.45 17.49
N ASP A 112 -13.90 3.62 16.46
CA ASP A 112 -13.43 2.22 16.45
C ASP A 112 -12.06 2.07 15.81
N ALA A 113 -11.78 2.89 14.80
CA ALA A 113 -10.56 2.85 14.02
C ALA A 113 -10.01 4.25 13.77
N VAL A 114 -8.70 4.35 13.58
CA VAL A 114 -8.03 5.60 13.23
C VAL A 114 -7.14 5.46 12.01
N VAL A 115 -7.10 6.54 11.20
CA VAL A 115 -6.14 6.73 10.12
C VAL A 115 -5.17 7.82 10.54
N ILE A 116 -3.87 7.49 10.61
CA ILE A 116 -2.80 8.37 11.12
C ILE A 116 -2.05 8.94 9.92
N CYS A 117 -2.19 10.25 9.69
CA CYS A 117 -1.65 11.02 8.57
C CYS A 117 -0.78 12.21 9.02
N THR A 118 -0.15 12.08 10.17
CA THR A 118 0.76 13.10 10.73
C THR A 118 2.08 13.16 9.93
N PRO A 119 2.98 14.13 10.18
CA PRO A 119 4.35 14.06 9.65
C PRO A 119 5.05 12.75 10.06
N ASN A 120 5.94 12.26 9.21
CA ASN A 120 6.55 10.93 9.33
C ASN A 120 7.23 10.67 10.68
N ASP A 121 7.95 11.67 11.20
CA ASP A 121 8.65 11.62 12.49
C ASP A 121 7.69 11.58 13.71
N HIS A 122 6.42 11.91 13.51
CA HIS A 122 5.38 11.87 14.54
C HIS A 122 4.52 10.59 14.51
N HIS A 123 4.68 9.71 13.52
CA HIS A 123 3.92 8.47 13.47
C HIS A 123 4.08 7.63 14.73
N ILE A 124 5.32 7.49 15.23
CA ILE A 124 5.58 6.71 16.44
C ILE A 124 4.93 7.33 17.68
N ASP A 125 4.89 8.67 17.78
CA ASP A 125 4.26 9.35 18.92
C ASP A 125 2.76 9.04 18.98
N VAL A 126 2.07 9.13 17.83
CA VAL A 126 0.64 8.79 17.75
C VAL A 126 0.41 7.30 17.98
N LEU A 127 1.25 6.42 17.40
CA LEU A 127 1.14 4.98 17.59
C LEU A 127 1.27 4.54 19.04
N ARG A 128 2.11 5.18 19.85
CA ARG A 128 2.22 4.89 21.30
C ARG A 128 0.88 4.98 22.01
N TYR A 129 0.06 5.97 21.68
CA TYR A 129 -1.27 6.13 22.25
C TYR A 129 -2.31 5.25 21.55
N ALA A 130 -2.33 5.26 20.23
CA ALA A 130 -3.34 4.54 19.45
C ALA A 130 -3.34 3.04 19.76
N LEU A 131 -2.17 2.40 19.80
CA LEU A 131 -2.04 0.97 20.08
C LEU A 131 -2.41 0.58 21.53
N GLN A 132 -2.41 1.54 22.48
CA GLN A 132 -2.88 1.31 23.83
C GLN A 132 -4.41 1.32 23.96
N THR A 133 -5.12 1.99 23.06
CA THR A 133 -6.57 2.12 23.11
C THR A 133 -7.29 0.85 22.64
N GLY A 134 -6.61 -0.04 21.93
CA GLY A 134 -7.20 -1.24 21.32
C GLY A 134 -8.02 -0.95 20.06
N LYS A 135 -7.95 0.27 19.51
CA LYS A 135 -8.58 0.63 18.24
C LYS A 135 -7.81 0.02 17.06
N HIS A 136 -8.53 -0.20 15.95
CA HIS A 136 -7.89 -0.49 14.67
C HIS A 136 -7.10 0.73 14.21
N CYS A 137 -5.91 0.54 13.60
CA CYS A 137 -5.06 1.64 13.17
C CYS A 137 -4.55 1.39 11.75
N LEU A 138 -4.77 2.35 10.85
CA LEU A 138 -4.01 2.50 9.63
C LEU A 138 -3.04 3.66 9.84
N VAL A 139 -1.74 3.40 9.75
CA VAL A 139 -0.72 4.45 9.79
C VAL A 139 -0.13 4.64 8.40
N GLU A 140 -0.07 5.90 7.98
CA GLU A 140 0.54 6.26 6.71
C GLU A 140 2.01 5.86 6.63
N LYS A 141 2.47 5.69 5.41
CA LYS A 141 3.88 5.42 5.13
C LYS A 141 4.72 6.72 5.16
N PRO A 142 6.03 6.59 5.41
CA PRO A 142 6.71 5.41 5.94
C PRO A 142 6.23 5.12 7.35
N LEU A 143 6.29 3.87 7.79
CA LEU A 143 5.85 3.50 9.15
C LEU A 143 6.47 4.40 10.22
N CYS A 144 7.79 4.58 10.13
CA CYS A 144 8.61 5.47 10.94
C CYS A 144 9.80 5.97 10.11
N THR A 145 10.73 6.71 10.73
CA THR A 145 11.87 7.33 10.05
C THR A 145 13.22 6.71 10.39
N ASP A 146 13.26 5.78 11.35
CA ASP A 146 14.49 5.12 11.83
C ASP A 146 14.20 3.71 12.36
N VAL A 147 15.29 2.95 12.58
CA VAL A 147 15.25 1.55 13.04
C VAL A 147 14.59 1.41 14.40
N ALA A 148 14.92 2.29 15.36
CA ALA A 148 14.45 2.20 16.74
C ALA A 148 12.94 2.43 16.83
N SER A 149 12.43 3.44 16.11
CA SER A 149 11.01 3.76 16.06
C SER A 149 10.20 2.65 15.37
N CYS A 150 10.74 2.01 14.32
CA CYS A 150 10.11 0.85 13.68
C CYS A 150 10.02 -0.33 14.65
N ALA A 151 11.10 -0.63 15.36
CA ALA A 151 11.14 -1.70 16.34
C ALA A 151 10.18 -1.46 17.51
N GLU A 152 10.06 -0.21 17.95
CA GLU A 152 9.11 0.19 18.99
C GLU A 152 7.65 0.02 18.51
N ALA A 153 7.32 0.43 17.29
CA ALA A 153 5.99 0.28 16.71
C ALA A 153 5.56 -1.20 16.66
N GLU A 154 6.45 -2.09 16.23
CA GLU A 154 6.17 -3.54 16.23
C GLU A 154 6.01 -4.12 17.64
N ALA A 155 6.84 -3.69 18.60
CA ALA A 155 6.74 -4.13 19.99
C ALA A 155 5.41 -3.70 20.62
N LEU A 156 4.98 -2.45 20.40
CA LEU A 156 3.69 -1.91 20.84
C LEU A 156 2.51 -2.68 20.24
N ALA A 157 2.56 -2.95 18.93
CA ALA A 157 1.54 -3.72 18.25
C ALA A 157 1.46 -5.17 18.78
N GLY A 158 2.60 -5.79 19.06
CA GLY A 158 2.66 -7.10 19.70
C GLY A 158 2.02 -7.10 21.08
N ALA A 159 2.30 -6.10 21.90
CA ALA A 159 1.70 -5.94 23.22
C ALA A 159 0.18 -5.70 23.15
N ALA A 160 -0.29 -4.89 22.18
CA ALA A 160 -1.72 -4.65 21.98
C ALA A 160 -2.48 -5.93 21.60
N ARG A 161 -1.92 -6.76 20.70
CA ARG A 161 -2.49 -8.06 20.34
C ARG A 161 -2.52 -9.03 21.54
N ALA A 162 -1.40 -9.11 22.29
CA ALA A 162 -1.33 -9.96 23.46
C ALA A 162 -2.38 -9.58 24.52
N ARG A 163 -2.59 -8.28 24.73
CA ARG A 163 -3.64 -7.78 25.64
C ARG A 163 -5.04 -8.14 25.15
N ALA A 164 -5.37 -7.90 23.87
CA ALA A 164 -6.67 -8.27 23.30
C ALA A 164 -6.95 -9.76 23.48
N LYS A 165 -5.96 -10.62 23.22
CA LYS A 165 -6.04 -12.06 23.42
C LYS A 165 -6.28 -12.44 24.89
N ALA A 166 -5.58 -11.81 25.82
CA ALA A 166 -5.75 -12.05 27.27
C ALA A 166 -7.15 -11.64 27.76
N GLU A 167 -7.74 -10.61 27.15
CA GLU A 167 -9.08 -10.10 27.46
C GLU A 167 -10.20 -10.84 26.68
N GLY A 168 -9.86 -11.83 25.86
CA GLY A 168 -10.83 -12.57 25.03
C GLY A 168 -11.50 -11.72 23.95
N ARG A 169 -10.88 -10.62 23.52
CA ARG A 169 -11.34 -9.72 22.48
C ARG A 169 -10.69 -10.04 21.13
N PRO A 170 -11.34 -9.72 19.99
CA PRO A 170 -10.69 -9.75 18.69
C PRO A 170 -9.41 -8.92 18.69
N GLU A 171 -8.40 -9.38 17.95
CA GLU A 171 -7.16 -8.63 17.78
C GLU A 171 -7.42 -7.39 16.94
N PRO A 172 -6.92 -6.20 17.34
CA PRO A 172 -7.04 -5.01 16.53
C PRO A 172 -6.20 -5.13 15.25
N VAL A 173 -6.73 -4.62 14.15
CA VAL A 173 -6.03 -4.53 12.87
C VAL A 173 -5.05 -3.36 12.93
N HIS A 174 -3.78 -3.64 12.72
CA HIS A 174 -2.73 -2.63 12.59
C HIS A 174 -2.15 -2.69 11.18
N TRP A 175 -2.37 -1.64 10.41
CA TRP A 175 -2.10 -1.57 8.98
C TRP A 175 -1.08 -0.48 8.67
N CYS A 176 -0.11 -0.72 7.78
CA CYS A 176 0.79 0.30 7.26
C CYS A 176 0.34 0.72 5.85
N GLY A 177 0.26 2.01 5.58
CA GLY A 177 -0.27 2.61 4.36
C GLY A 177 0.61 2.39 3.12
N MET A 178 0.79 1.14 2.68
CA MET A 178 1.55 0.79 1.47
C MET A 178 0.62 0.74 0.25
N GLU A 179 0.02 1.86 -0.08
CA GLU A 179 -1.02 2.00 -1.10
C GLU A 179 -0.61 1.53 -2.51
N TYR A 180 0.71 1.53 -2.83
CA TYR A 180 1.19 1.08 -4.14
C TYR A 180 0.88 -0.38 -4.45
N ARG A 181 0.66 -1.23 -3.44
CA ARG A 181 0.12 -2.59 -3.63
C ARG A 181 -1.26 -2.58 -4.27
N PHE A 182 -2.00 -1.48 -4.15
CA PHE A 182 -3.37 -1.31 -4.61
C PHE A 182 -3.48 -0.47 -5.89
N LEU A 183 -2.38 0.06 -6.44
CA LEU A 183 -2.40 0.67 -7.77
C LEU A 183 -2.94 -0.33 -8.79
N PRO A 184 -3.99 -0.01 -9.55
CA PRO A 184 -4.74 -0.99 -10.36
C PRO A 184 -3.87 -1.83 -11.29
N THR A 185 -2.93 -1.22 -12.00
CA THR A 185 -1.99 -1.90 -12.91
C THR A 185 -1.01 -2.80 -12.14
N ILE A 186 -0.50 -2.35 -11.00
CA ILE A 186 0.41 -3.12 -10.13
C ILE A 186 -0.34 -4.27 -9.47
N ALA A 187 -1.54 -4.03 -8.96
CA ALA A 187 -2.40 -5.06 -8.37
C ALA A 187 -2.77 -6.13 -9.40
N HIS A 188 -3.02 -5.73 -10.66
CA HIS A 188 -3.25 -6.66 -11.76
C HIS A 188 -1.99 -7.51 -12.03
N MET A 189 -0.83 -6.88 -12.16
CA MET A 189 0.45 -7.55 -12.35
C MET A 189 0.75 -8.54 -11.21
N MET A 190 0.51 -8.16 -9.96
CA MET A 190 0.70 -9.07 -8.83
C MET A 190 -0.20 -10.30 -8.89
N ARG A 191 -1.47 -10.14 -9.29
CA ARG A 191 -2.39 -11.29 -9.46
C ARG A 191 -1.89 -12.27 -10.52
N GLU A 192 -1.44 -11.79 -11.67
CA GLU A 192 -0.88 -12.66 -12.72
C GLU A 192 0.43 -13.33 -12.29
N SER A 193 1.29 -12.57 -11.60
CA SER A 193 2.51 -13.11 -10.99
C SER A 193 2.20 -14.19 -9.94
N ASP A 194 1.22 -13.94 -9.07
CA ASP A 194 0.78 -14.89 -8.04
C ASP A 194 0.16 -16.15 -8.66
N ALA A 195 -0.46 -16.04 -9.83
CA ALA A 195 -0.96 -17.17 -10.62
C ALA A 195 0.16 -17.94 -11.37
N GLY A 196 1.42 -17.47 -11.30
CA GLY A 196 2.56 -18.15 -11.91
C GLY A 196 2.68 -18.00 -13.42
N VAL A 197 1.99 -17.02 -14.04
CA VAL A 197 1.88 -16.84 -15.50
C VAL A 197 3.26 -16.75 -16.18
N ILE A 198 4.24 -16.11 -15.52
CA ILE A 198 5.60 -15.94 -16.06
C ILE A 198 6.63 -16.89 -15.46
N GLY A 199 6.18 -17.90 -14.70
CA GLY A 199 7.06 -18.87 -14.08
C GLY A 199 7.83 -18.30 -12.87
N GLU A 200 9.04 -18.81 -12.65
CA GLU A 200 9.89 -18.45 -11.52
C GLU A 200 10.48 -17.04 -11.70
N LEU A 201 10.28 -16.17 -10.72
CA LEU A 201 10.68 -14.76 -10.80
C LEU A 201 12.21 -14.60 -10.70
N ARG A 202 12.78 -13.77 -11.56
CA ARG A 202 14.24 -13.57 -11.68
C ARG A 202 14.67 -12.11 -11.56
N MET A 203 13.93 -11.18 -12.16
CA MET A 203 14.30 -9.77 -12.19
C MET A 203 13.09 -8.89 -11.98
N LEU A 204 13.23 -7.83 -11.20
CA LEU A 204 12.25 -6.78 -11.01
C LEU A 204 12.91 -5.42 -11.20
N SER A 205 12.34 -4.59 -12.05
CA SER A 205 12.77 -3.21 -12.26
C SER A 205 11.62 -2.28 -11.91
N ILE A 206 11.89 -1.30 -11.07
CA ILE A 206 10.94 -0.23 -10.74
C ILE A 206 11.59 1.09 -11.10
N ARG A 207 10.89 1.91 -11.90
CA ARG A 207 11.28 3.27 -12.23
C ARG A 207 10.22 4.23 -11.69
N GLU A 208 10.65 5.27 -10.98
CA GLU A 208 9.82 6.42 -10.69
C GLU A 208 10.48 7.69 -11.19
N HIS A 209 9.89 8.32 -12.22
CA HIS A 209 10.30 9.59 -12.79
C HIS A 209 9.18 10.60 -12.62
N ARG A 210 9.39 11.57 -11.73
CA ARG A 210 8.32 12.46 -11.26
C ARG A 210 8.78 13.89 -11.00
N PHE A 211 7.84 14.71 -10.59
CA PHE A 211 8.06 16.05 -10.05
C PHE A 211 8.63 16.01 -8.60
N PRO A 212 9.27 17.11 -8.15
CA PRO A 212 9.79 17.24 -6.79
C PRO A 212 8.73 17.00 -5.71
N PHE A 213 9.17 16.71 -4.49
CA PHE A 213 8.23 16.67 -3.35
C PHE A 213 7.44 17.96 -3.22
N LEU A 214 6.12 17.85 -3.14
CA LEU A 214 5.23 18.95 -2.84
C LEU A 214 5.57 19.55 -1.48
N ARG A 215 5.37 20.86 -1.37
CA ARG A 215 5.58 21.57 -0.12
C ARG A 215 4.54 21.15 0.91
N LYS A 216 4.99 20.81 2.12
CA LYS A 216 4.12 20.45 3.25
C LYS A 216 4.16 21.52 4.33
N VAL A 217 3.20 21.48 5.27
CA VAL A 217 3.11 22.44 6.38
C VAL A 217 4.42 22.50 7.16
N GLY A 218 4.99 23.71 7.29
CA GLY A 218 6.25 23.90 8.01
C GLY A 218 7.47 23.26 7.35
N ASP A 219 7.39 22.93 6.07
CA ASP A 219 8.49 22.44 5.23
C ASP A 219 9.23 21.21 5.82
N TRP A 220 8.55 20.44 6.68
CA TRP A 220 9.16 19.32 7.41
C TRP A 220 9.75 18.25 6.48
N ASN A 221 9.19 18.10 5.30
CA ASN A 221 9.63 17.11 4.30
C ASN A 221 10.86 17.55 3.47
N ARG A 222 11.56 18.59 3.90
CA ARG A 222 12.85 19.02 3.33
C ARG A 222 14.05 18.51 4.11
N PHE A 223 13.80 17.74 5.20
CA PHE A 223 14.87 17.31 6.12
C PHE A 223 14.84 15.81 6.33
N SER A 224 15.97 15.15 6.02
CA SER A 224 16.15 13.70 6.20
C SER A 224 15.90 13.25 7.65
N LYS A 225 16.23 14.09 8.63
CA LYS A 225 15.97 13.82 10.05
C LYS A 225 14.48 13.62 10.34
N ARG A 226 13.58 14.29 9.57
CA ARG A 226 12.14 14.23 9.78
C ARG A 226 11.44 13.21 8.90
N THR A 227 12.09 12.82 7.80
CA THR A 227 11.49 11.96 6.78
C THR A 227 12.09 10.55 6.75
N GLY A 228 13.27 10.36 7.33
CA GLY A 228 14.13 9.20 7.12
C GLY A 228 14.95 9.30 5.82
N GLY A 229 14.83 10.45 5.10
CA GLY A 229 15.42 10.69 3.78
C GLY A 229 14.53 10.19 2.63
N THR A 230 14.84 10.61 1.41
CA THR A 230 14.03 10.34 0.21
C THR A 230 13.78 8.86 -0.02
N LEU A 231 14.79 8.00 0.20
CA LEU A 231 14.66 6.56 -0.01
C LEU A 231 13.80 5.87 1.06
N VAL A 232 13.57 6.51 2.20
CA VAL A 232 12.57 6.07 3.19
C VAL A 232 11.22 6.68 2.88
N GLU A 233 11.11 8.02 2.77
CA GLU A 233 9.82 8.70 2.61
C GLU A 233 9.07 8.26 1.34
N LYS A 234 9.80 8.21 0.21
CA LYS A 234 9.19 7.86 -1.08
C LYS A 234 9.35 6.39 -1.42
N CYS A 235 10.56 5.88 -1.27
CA CYS A 235 10.89 4.58 -1.83
C CYS A 235 10.51 3.39 -0.94
N CYS A 236 9.99 3.60 0.27
CA CYS A 236 9.40 2.52 1.07
C CYS A 236 8.30 1.76 0.29
N HIS A 237 7.51 2.43 -0.56
CA HIS A 237 6.58 1.77 -1.47
C HIS A 237 7.26 0.78 -2.41
N HIS A 238 8.38 1.18 -3.02
CA HIS A 238 9.10 0.35 -3.98
C HIS A 238 9.78 -0.83 -3.30
N PHE A 239 10.38 -0.61 -2.14
CA PHE A 239 10.99 -1.68 -1.34
C PHE A 239 9.96 -2.67 -0.82
N ASP A 240 8.79 -2.20 -0.43
CA ASP A 240 7.65 -3.04 -0.08
C ASP A 240 7.18 -3.87 -1.28
N LEU A 241 7.00 -3.25 -2.45
CA LEU A 241 6.63 -3.96 -3.68
C LEU A 241 7.67 -5.02 -4.07
N MET A 242 8.98 -4.73 -3.94
CA MET A 242 10.03 -5.69 -4.23
C MET A 242 9.87 -6.96 -3.38
N ARG A 243 9.70 -6.81 -2.06
CA ARG A 243 9.49 -7.93 -1.14
C ARG A 243 8.18 -8.67 -1.42
N ARG A 244 7.09 -7.93 -1.62
CA ARG A 244 5.75 -8.50 -1.87
C ARG A 244 5.68 -9.29 -3.18
N ILE A 245 6.26 -8.74 -4.25
CA ILE A 245 6.23 -9.35 -5.58
C ILE A 245 7.16 -10.56 -5.62
N LEU A 246 8.42 -10.41 -5.16
CA LEU A 246 9.42 -11.47 -5.21
C LEU A 246 9.20 -12.53 -4.10
N ARG A 247 8.37 -12.25 -3.09
CA ARG A 247 8.09 -13.14 -1.94
C ARG A 247 9.37 -13.65 -1.28
N SER A 248 10.34 -12.75 -1.16
CA SER A 248 11.68 -13.06 -0.69
C SER A 248 12.23 -11.90 0.13
N GLU A 249 13.14 -12.19 1.03
CA GLU A 249 13.82 -11.15 1.80
C GLU A 249 15.11 -10.74 1.07
N PRO A 250 15.54 -9.45 1.22
CA PRO A 250 16.80 -8.99 0.66
C PRO A 250 17.99 -9.67 1.34
N THR A 251 19.11 -9.75 0.64
CA THR A 251 20.40 -10.21 1.19
C THR A 251 21.45 -9.12 1.17
N ARG A 252 21.40 -8.26 0.14
CA ARG A 252 22.38 -7.18 -0.08
C ARG A 252 21.76 -6.01 -0.81
N ILE A 253 22.11 -4.79 -0.40
CA ILE A 253 21.61 -3.54 -0.98
C ILE A 253 22.81 -2.68 -1.37
N VAL A 254 22.82 -2.20 -2.62
CA VAL A 254 23.83 -1.27 -3.17
C VAL A 254 23.10 -0.08 -3.77
N ALA A 255 23.55 1.13 -3.46
CA ALA A 255 22.92 2.34 -3.96
C ALA A 255 23.92 3.43 -4.31
N SER A 256 23.54 4.25 -5.31
CA SER A 256 24.19 5.51 -5.69
C SER A 256 23.11 6.56 -5.91
N GLY A 257 23.31 7.78 -5.42
CA GLY A 257 22.32 8.86 -5.55
C GLY A 257 22.85 10.17 -4.99
N GLY A 258 22.11 11.23 -5.24
CA GLY A 258 22.51 12.58 -4.86
C GLY A 258 21.35 13.57 -4.78
N GLN A 259 21.67 14.79 -4.38
CA GLN A 259 20.84 15.97 -4.52
C GLN A 259 21.48 16.85 -5.58
N ASP A 260 21.00 16.77 -6.83
CA ASP A 260 21.70 17.34 -7.99
C ASP A 260 20.95 18.51 -8.65
N VAL A 261 19.63 18.56 -8.50
CA VAL A 261 18.76 19.54 -9.18
C VAL A 261 17.82 20.27 -8.23
N ASN A 262 17.09 19.52 -7.37
CA ASN A 262 16.03 20.08 -6.56
C ASN A 262 16.55 20.68 -5.24
N HIS A 263 15.92 21.81 -4.82
CA HIS A 263 16.11 22.41 -3.49
C HIS A 263 17.54 22.88 -3.15
N LEU A 264 18.45 22.98 -4.13
CA LEU A 264 19.86 23.33 -3.93
C LEU A 264 20.09 24.74 -3.39
N LYS A 265 19.18 25.67 -3.67
CA LYS A 265 19.28 27.08 -3.29
C LYS A 265 18.25 27.49 -2.22
N GLU A 266 17.47 26.54 -1.73
CA GLU A 266 16.43 26.78 -0.75
C GLU A 266 16.95 26.63 0.66
N THR A 267 16.49 27.49 1.56
CA THR A 267 16.77 27.39 3.00
C THR A 267 15.49 27.55 3.78
N TYR A 268 15.37 26.80 4.85
CA TYR A 268 14.20 26.72 5.72
C TYR A 268 14.64 26.97 7.17
N GLY A 269 14.30 28.14 7.71
CA GLY A 269 14.83 28.54 9.03
C GLY A 269 16.36 28.66 9.06
N GLY A 270 17.00 28.99 7.93
CA GLY A 270 18.46 29.10 7.80
C GLY A 270 19.18 27.77 7.53
N GLN A 271 18.46 26.65 7.45
CA GLN A 271 19.02 25.32 7.12
C GLN A 271 18.73 24.96 5.66
N PRO A 272 19.72 24.47 4.89
CA PRO A 272 19.48 23.92 3.57
C PRO A 272 18.71 22.60 3.64
N SER A 273 17.98 22.26 2.57
CA SER A 273 17.40 20.93 2.40
C SER A 273 18.53 19.89 2.23
N ASP A 274 18.32 18.69 2.78
CA ASP A 274 19.29 17.59 2.75
C ASP A 274 18.70 16.28 2.16
N ILE A 275 17.59 16.39 1.41
CA ILE A 275 16.92 15.24 0.78
C ILE A 275 17.47 14.98 -0.61
N LEU A 276 17.72 13.71 -0.94
CA LEU A 276 18.12 13.30 -2.29
C LEU A 276 16.98 13.53 -3.30
N ASP A 277 17.33 13.77 -4.55
CA ASP A 277 16.37 13.93 -5.65
C ASP A 277 16.52 12.88 -6.76
N ASN A 278 17.56 12.04 -6.68
CA ASN A 278 17.76 10.90 -7.58
C ASN A 278 18.52 9.77 -6.90
N ALA A 279 18.30 8.54 -7.36
CA ALA A 279 19.08 7.38 -6.94
C ALA A 279 18.88 6.18 -7.85
N PHE A 280 19.93 5.35 -7.97
CA PHE A 280 19.84 3.97 -8.40
C PHE A 280 20.07 3.05 -7.20
N VAL A 281 19.21 2.04 -7.01
CA VAL A 281 19.36 1.04 -5.96
C VAL A 281 19.26 -0.34 -6.57
N VAL A 282 20.19 -1.23 -6.23
CA VAL A 282 20.15 -2.67 -6.60
C VAL A 282 20.04 -3.50 -5.34
N VAL A 283 19.14 -4.46 -5.36
CA VAL A 283 18.84 -5.37 -4.24
C VAL A 283 18.95 -6.82 -4.72
N ASP A 284 19.76 -7.61 -4.05
CA ASP A 284 19.80 -9.07 -4.20
C ASP A 284 18.86 -9.71 -3.15
N PHE A 285 18.18 -10.80 -3.54
CA PHE A 285 17.22 -11.49 -2.71
C PHE A 285 17.63 -12.96 -2.44
N GLU A 286 17.14 -13.53 -1.33
CA GLU A 286 17.41 -14.94 -0.94
C GLU A 286 16.99 -15.95 -2.01
N SER A 287 15.92 -15.66 -2.75
CA SER A 287 15.45 -16.49 -3.89
C SER A 287 16.41 -16.53 -5.08
N GLY A 288 17.49 -15.72 -5.05
CA GLY A 288 18.38 -15.48 -6.18
C GLY A 288 17.85 -14.49 -7.21
N ALA A 289 16.64 -13.95 -7.01
CA ALA A 289 16.11 -12.83 -7.80
C ALA A 289 16.87 -11.53 -7.49
N ARG A 290 16.78 -10.58 -8.42
CA ARG A 290 17.38 -9.23 -8.28
C ARG A 290 16.35 -8.18 -8.58
N ALA A 291 16.37 -7.08 -7.82
CA ALA A 291 15.54 -5.91 -8.10
C ALA A 291 16.40 -4.66 -8.25
N MET A 292 15.87 -3.70 -9.01
CA MET A 292 16.45 -2.36 -9.11
C MET A 292 15.38 -1.29 -8.98
N LEU A 293 15.79 -0.14 -8.43
CA LEU A 293 15.02 1.09 -8.40
C LEU A 293 15.81 2.16 -9.18
N ASP A 294 15.13 2.85 -10.09
CA ASP A 294 15.56 4.03 -10.84
C ASP A 294 14.66 5.21 -10.43
N LEU A 295 15.15 6.04 -9.52
CA LEU A 295 14.43 7.20 -8.98
C LEU A 295 14.94 8.50 -9.59
N CYS A 296 14.05 9.32 -10.15
CA CYS A 296 14.32 10.69 -10.53
C CYS A 296 13.15 11.61 -10.16
N MET A 297 13.43 12.65 -9.35
CA MET A 297 12.42 13.60 -8.88
C MET A 297 12.51 14.96 -9.58
N PHE A 298 13.02 15.00 -10.80
CA PHE A 298 13.08 16.17 -11.69
C PHE A 298 12.81 15.79 -13.16
N ALA A 299 11.85 14.84 -13.34
CA ALA A 299 11.46 14.32 -14.64
C ALA A 299 9.92 14.40 -14.82
N GLU A 300 9.36 15.58 -14.60
CA GLU A 300 7.92 15.85 -14.58
C GLU A 300 7.24 15.54 -15.92
N ALA A 301 7.99 15.63 -17.02
CA ALA A 301 7.43 15.40 -18.36
C ALA A 301 7.44 13.92 -18.77
N SER A 302 7.66 12.99 -17.85
CA SER A 302 7.55 11.55 -18.11
C SER A 302 6.13 11.15 -18.44
N LYS A 303 5.93 10.24 -19.41
CA LYS A 303 4.63 9.70 -19.77
C LYS A 303 4.03 8.91 -18.63
N HIS A 304 4.85 8.08 -17.99
CA HIS A 304 4.49 7.26 -16.84
C HIS A 304 5.33 7.71 -15.65
N GLN A 305 4.67 7.97 -14.53
CA GLN A 305 5.38 8.26 -13.29
C GLN A 305 6.02 6.99 -12.73
N GLU A 306 5.26 5.90 -12.76
CA GLU A 306 5.71 4.60 -12.28
C GLU A 306 5.76 3.62 -13.43
N GLU A 307 6.86 2.89 -13.57
CA GLU A 307 7.04 1.78 -14.49
C GLU A 307 7.57 0.59 -13.72
N VAL A 308 6.82 -0.51 -13.70
CA VAL A 308 7.22 -1.75 -13.03
C VAL A 308 7.35 -2.85 -14.08
N SER A 309 8.51 -3.49 -14.12
CA SER A 309 8.82 -4.58 -15.06
C SER A 309 9.28 -5.80 -14.29
N LEU A 310 8.56 -6.91 -14.41
CA LEU A 310 8.82 -8.18 -13.74
C LEU A 310 9.14 -9.26 -14.76
N VAL A 311 10.29 -9.92 -14.62
CA VAL A 311 10.76 -10.98 -15.53
C VAL A 311 10.84 -12.28 -14.78
N GLY A 312 10.18 -13.29 -15.32
CA GLY A 312 10.25 -14.69 -14.88
C GLY A 312 10.86 -15.59 -15.95
N THR A 313 10.91 -16.88 -15.65
CA THR A 313 11.47 -17.88 -16.58
C THR A 313 10.65 -18.07 -17.85
N HIS A 314 9.35 -17.77 -17.80
CA HIS A 314 8.41 -17.99 -18.90
C HIS A 314 7.92 -16.69 -19.56
N GLY A 315 8.32 -15.53 -19.08
CA GLY A 315 7.87 -14.27 -19.67
C GLY A 315 8.17 -13.04 -18.84
N LYS A 316 7.50 -11.93 -19.22
CA LYS A 316 7.65 -10.61 -18.66
C LYS A 316 6.27 -9.97 -18.45
N LEU A 317 6.06 -9.29 -17.34
CA LEU A 317 4.92 -8.42 -17.07
C LEU A 317 5.41 -6.98 -16.94
N GLU A 318 4.65 -6.01 -17.44
CA GLU A 318 4.93 -4.58 -17.32
C GLU A 318 3.65 -3.85 -16.90
N ALA A 319 3.76 -3.02 -15.88
CA ALA A 319 2.69 -2.18 -15.38
C ALA A 319 3.13 -0.71 -15.38
N PHE A 320 2.26 0.17 -15.84
CA PHE A 320 2.54 1.59 -15.99
C PHE A 320 1.47 2.39 -15.24
N ALA A 321 1.89 3.30 -14.36
CA ALA A 321 1.02 4.28 -13.75
C ALA A 321 1.26 5.67 -14.36
N PRO A 322 0.20 6.44 -14.64
CA PRO A 322 0.32 7.73 -15.33
C PRO A 322 1.00 8.76 -14.44
N SER A 323 1.62 9.74 -15.07
CA SER A 323 2.18 10.91 -14.41
C SER A 323 1.07 11.84 -13.89
N HIS A 324 1.19 12.31 -12.66
CA HIS A 324 0.29 13.31 -12.08
C HIS A 324 0.20 14.57 -12.94
N GLY A 325 -1.02 14.99 -13.26
CA GLY A 325 -1.30 16.25 -13.96
C GLY A 325 -1.07 16.25 -15.47
N VAL A 326 -0.59 15.18 -16.07
CA VAL A 326 -0.24 15.13 -17.50
C VAL A 326 -1.14 14.23 -18.33
N ARG A 327 -2.26 13.90 -17.99
CA ARG A 327 -3.31 13.31 -18.85
C ARG A 327 -4.24 12.39 -18.06
N VAL A 328 -5.48 12.63 -18.26
CA VAL A 328 -6.54 11.64 -18.24
C VAL A 328 -5.98 10.33 -18.79
N LEU A 329 -6.19 9.25 -18.08
CA LEU A 329 -5.91 7.90 -18.58
C LEU A 329 -6.58 7.78 -19.95
N ASP A 330 -5.79 7.83 -21.00
CA ASP A 330 -6.30 7.57 -22.35
C ASP A 330 -6.59 6.07 -22.42
N GLU A 331 -7.85 5.71 -22.34
CA GLU A 331 -8.29 4.31 -22.36
C GLU A 331 -7.87 3.57 -23.65
N SER A 332 -7.51 4.31 -24.72
CA SER A 332 -7.01 3.74 -25.96
C SER A 332 -5.53 3.29 -25.86
N GLU A 333 -4.79 3.74 -24.84
CA GLU A 333 -3.39 3.35 -24.66
C GLU A 333 -3.24 2.24 -23.62
N PRO A 334 -2.47 1.18 -23.94
CA PRO A 334 -2.21 0.11 -22.98
C PRO A 334 -1.34 0.62 -21.82
N ASN A 335 -1.76 0.30 -20.60
CA ASN A 335 -1.02 0.57 -19.38
C ASN A 335 -0.52 -0.71 -18.68
N TYR A 336 -0.70 -1.83 -19.35
CA TYR A 336 -0.25 -3.15 -18.91
C TYR A 336 0.19 -3.99 -20.12
N ARG A 337 1.27 -4.76 -19.95
CA ARG A 337 1.78 -5.69 -20.97
C ARG A 337 2.15 -7.02 -20.35
N ARG A 338 1.87 -8.08 -21.09
CA ARG A 338 2.30 -9.45 -20.79
C ARG A 338 2.96 -10.05 -22.01
N GLY A 339 4.25 -10.33 -21.94
CA GLY A 339 5.01 -11.07 -22.95
C GLY A 339 5.32 -12.48 -22.45
N LEU A 340 4.81 -13.51 -23.12
CA LEU A 340 5.13 -14.91 -22.80
C LEU A 340 6.14 -15.46 -23.80
N ARG A 341 7.15 -16.17 -23.31
CA ARG A 341 8.16 -16.84 -24.14
C ARG A 341 7.58 -18.10 -24.76
N ASN A 342 7.99 -18.39 -25.98
CA ASN A 342 7.79 -19.73 -26.55
C ASN A 342 8.85 -20.68 -25.97
N VAL A 343 8.54 -21.33 -24.85
CA VAL A 343 9.47 -22.15 -24.07
C VAL A 343 9.94 -23.38 -24.88
N ALA A 344 9.10 -23.89 -25.82
CA ALA A 344 9.45 -25.02 -26.66
C ALA A 344 10.68 -24.75 -27.56
N ASN A 345 10.95 -23.48 -27.87
CA ASN A 345 12.06 -23.11 -28.75
C ASN A 345 13.36 -22.78 -28.01
N VAL A 346 13.37 -22.75 -26.67
CA VAL A 346 14.52 -22.29 -25.88
C VAL A 346 15.71 -23.27 -25.94
N GLU A 347 15.46 -24.56 -26.07
CA GLU A 347 16.51 -25.58 -26.20
C GLU A 347 17.21 -25.58 -27.57
N SER A 348 16.63 -24.89 -28.56
CA SER A 348 17.13 -24.82 -29.93
C SER A 348 17.82 -23.50 -30.31
N TRP A 349 18.25 -22.69 -29.35
CA TRP A 349 18.89 -21.37 -29.59
C TRP A 349 20.34 -21.45 -30.12
N ASP A 350 20.79 -22.60 -30.59
CA ASP A 350 22.02 -22.76 -31.36
C ASP A 350 21.81 -22.29 -32.81
N ARG A 351 21.37 -21.03 -32.97
CA ARG A 351 21.08 -20.38 -34.25
C ARG A 351 22.06 -19.24 -34.50
N ALA A 352 22.51 -19.10 -35.73
CA ALA A 352 23.32 -17.98 -36.17
C ALA A 352 22.47 -16.69 -36.34
N GLU A 353 21.14 -16.77 -36.41
CA GLU A 353 20.21 -15.66 -36.60
C GLU A 353 19.11 -15.65 -35.56
N PRO A 354 18.62 -14.47 -35.14
CA PRO A 354 17.52 -14.38 -34.19
C PRO A 354 16.24 -15.06 -34.77
N PRO A 355 15.39 -15.64 -33.90
CA PRO A 355 14.13 -16.21 -34.35
C PRO A 355 13.21 -15.11 -34.91
N PRO A 356 12.35 -15.42 -35.89
CA PRO A 356 11.35 -14.49 -36.35
C PRO A 356 10.34 -14.17 -35.23
N PRO A 357 9.69 -12.99 -35.24
CA PRO A 357 8.82 -12.52 -34.16
C PRO A 357 7.74 -13.51 -33.73
N GLU A 358 7.14 -14.26 -34.66
CA GLU A 358 6.12 -15.28 -34.45
C GLU A 358 6.64 -16.50 -33.63
N GLU A 359 7.94 -16.71 -33.61
CA GLU A 359 8.56 -17.76 -32.81
C GLU A 359 9.02 -17.26 -31.41
N CYS A 360 9.05 -15.94 -31.20
CA CYS A 360 9.52 -15.36 -29.93
C CYS A 360 8.53 -15.56 -28.78
N GLY A 361 7.24 -15.69 -29.07
CA GLY A 361 6.19 -15.87 -28.08
C GLY A 361 4.99 -14.95 -28.32
N GLU A 362 4.16 -14.77 -27.27
CA GLU A 362 2.94 -13.97 -27.34
C GLU A 362 3.13 -12.64 -26.58
N LEU A 363 2.75 -11.52 -27.19
CA LEU A 363 2.63 -10.22 -26.52
C LEU A 363 1.15 -9.81 -26.46
N VAL A 364 0.68 -9.57 -25.24
CA VAL A 364 -0.65 -9.01 -24.95
C VAL A 364 -0.47 -7.63 -24.35
N GLU A 365 -1.16 -6.64 -24.93
CA GLU A 365 -1.29 -5.29 -24.37
C GLU A 365 -2.73 -5.08 -23.92
N ALA A 366 -2.91 -4.49 -22.75
CA ALA A 366 -4.21 -4.26 -22.13
C ALA A 366 -4.29 -2.90 -21.43
N HIS A 367 -5.50 -2.38 -21.29
CA HIS A 367 -5.80 -1.24 -20.44
C HIS A 367 -6.50 -1.71 -19.16
N VAL A 368 -5.90 -1.41 -18.01
CA VAL A 368 -6.50 -1.61 -16.68
C VAL A 368 -7.17 -0.31 -16.28
N GLY A 369 -8.51 -0.29 -16.38
CA GLY A 369 -9.33 0.88 -16.09
C GLY A 369 -9.49 1.16 -14.60
N VAL A 370 -9.85 2.40 -14.28
CA VAL A 370 -10.17 2.88 -12.92
C VAL A 370 -11.48 3.65 -12.99
N ASP A 371 -12.35 3.46 -12.01
CA ASP A 371 -13.59 4.24 -11.91
C ASP A 371 -13.30 5.73 -11.81
N GLN A 372 -14.03 6.56 -12.56
CA GLN A 372 -13.86 8.02 -12.58
C GLN A 372 -14.02 8.65 -11.20
N ALA A 373 -14.95 8.17 -10.38
CA ALA A 373 -15.15 8.68 -9.02
C ALA A 373 -13.92 8.45 -8.13
N LEU A 374 -13.19 7.36 -8.33
CA LEU A 374 -11.96 7.06 -7.59
C LEU A 374 -10.80 7.95 -8.06
N LEU A 375 -10.74 8.30 -9.35
CA LEU A 375 -9.77 9.25 -9.87
C LEU A 375 -9.97 10.66 -9.30
N GLU A 376 -11.22 11.06 -9.04
CA GLU A 376 -11.56 12.35 -8.45
C GLU A 376 -11.36 12.39 -6.92
N ALA A 377 -11.35 11.24 -6.27
CA ALA A 377 -11.18 11.14 -4.82
C ALA A 377 -9.74 11.39 -4.35
N GLY A 378 -8.74 11.16 -5.21
CA GLY A 378 -7.33 11.31 -4.82
C GLY A 378 -6.38 11.30 -6.00
N ASN A 379 -5.09 11.36 -5.66
CA ASN A 379 -4.00 11.44 -6.64
C ASN A 379 -3.34 10.09 -6.92
N HIS A 380 -3.78 9.01 -6.29
CA HIS A 380 -3.17 7.68 -6.36
C HIS A 380 -4.02 6.69 -7.20
N CYS A 381 -4.73 7.19 -8.24
CA CYS A 381 -5.46 6.36 -9.20
C CYS A 381 -6.39 5.32 -8.56
N GLY A 382 -7.06 5.66 -7.46
CA GLY A 382 -7.96 4.76 -6.73
C GLY A 382 -7.26 3.81 -5.74
N ALA A 383 -5.93 3.81 -5.66
CA ALA A 383 -5.19 2.92 -4.75
C ALA A 383 -5.55 3.19 -3.27
N THR A 384 -5.64 4.46 -2.86
CA THR A 384 -6.04 4.84 -1.51
C THR A 384 -7.45 4.33 -1.17
N PHE A 385 -8.39 4.35 -2.12
CA PHE A 385 -9.73 3.78 -1.91
C PHE A 385 -9.66 2.28 -1.66
N GLU A 386 -8.95 1.53 -2.50
CA GLU A 386 -8.83 0.09 -2.37
C GLU A 386 -8.13 -0.30 -1.06
N GLU A 387 -7.13 0.47 -0.65
CA GLU A 387 -6.45 0.25 0.63
C GLU A 387 -7.38 0.49 1.82
N VAL A 388 -8.06 1.64 1.91
CA VAL A 388 -8.97 1.91 3.03
C VAL A 388 -10.17 0.98 3.04
N ARG A 389 -10.64 0.52 1.87
CA ARG A 389 -11.68 -0.50 1.75
C ARG A 389 -11.21 -1.84 2.32
N ALA A 390 -9.97 -2.25 2.00
CA ALA A 390 -9.37 -3.47 2.52
C ALA A 390 -9.13 -3.39 4.04
N PHE A 391 -8.65 -2.25 4.55
CA PHE A 391 -8.50 -1.98 5.97
C PHE A 391 -9.83 -2.02 6.71
N ALA A 392 -10.86 -1.35 6.18
CA ALA A 392 -12.20 -1.36 6.77
C ALA A 392 -12.80 -2.78 6.80
N GLY A 393 -12.68 -3.52 5.70
CA GLY A 393 -13.14 -4.91 5.62
C GLY A 393 -12.43 -5.81 6.64
N ALA A 394 -11.11 -5.70 6.77
CA ALA A 394 -10.34 -6.44 7.76
C ALA A 394 -10.78 -6.09 9.20
N SER A 395 -11.03 -4.81 9.48
CA SER A 395 -11.48 -4.32 10.80
C SER A 395 -12.88 -4.79 11.15
N ILE A 396 -13.83 -4.71 10.22
CA ILE A 396 -15.24 -5.14 10.43
C ILE A 396 -15.34 -6.66 10.62
N HIS A 397 -14.55 -7.43 9.85
CA HIS A 397 -14.66 -8.89 9.84
C HIS A 397 -13.59 -9.59 10.68
N ALA A 398 -12.83 -8.85 11.50
CA ALA A 398 -11.76 -9.36 12.36
C ALA A 398 -10.73 -10.24 11.58
N GLN A 399 -10.35 -9.78 10.38
CA GLN A 399 -9.37 -10.46 9.53
C GLN A 399 -7.97 -9.90 9.78
N SER A 400 -6.95 -10.71 9.49
CA SER A 400 -5.57 -10.24 9.54
C SER A 400 -5.30 -9.18 8.48
N PRO A 401 -4.49 -8.15 8.77
CA PRO A 401 -4.10 -7.15 7.78
C PRO A 401 -3.28 -7.78 6.66
N THR A 402 -3.52 -7.37 5.42
CA THR A 402 -2.71 -7.78 4.26
C THR A 402 -1.45 -6.92 4.11
N VAL A 403 -1.39 -5.78 4.79
CA VAL A 403 -0.20 -4.93 4.91
C VAL A 403 0.08 -4.71 6.39
N THR A 404 1.11 -5.36 6.90
CA THR A 404 1.46 -5.35 8.33
C THR A 404 2.39 -4.19 8.68
N LEU A 405 2.51 -3.85 9.97
CA LEU A 405 3.55 -2.92 10.43
C LEU A 405 4.95 -3.48 10.16
N SER A 406 5.14 -4.80 10.18
CA SER A 406 6.41 -5.44 9.83
C SER A 406 6.78 -5.25 8.37
N ASP A 407 5.80 -5.25 7.44
CA ASP A 407 6.06 -4.86 6.05
C ASP A 407 6.57 -3.42 5.98
N GLY A 408 5.92 -2.51 6.72
CA GLY A 408 6.35 -1.11 6.85
C GLY A 408 7.76 -0.97 7.40
N SER A 409 8.08 -1.66 8.52
CA SER A 409 9.42 -1.65 9.11
C SER A 409 10.49 -2.09 8.11
N LYS A 410 10.29 -3.24 7.48
CA LYS A 410 11.26 -3.80 6.53
C LYS A 410 11.46 -2.88 5.31
N ALA A 411 10.42 -2.23 4.82
CA ALA A 411 10.53 -1.24 3.76
C ALA A 411 11.36 -0.02 4.20
N VAL A 412 11.18 0.47 5.42
CA VAL A 412 12.00 1.54 6.01
C VAL A 412 13.46 1.10 6.16
N LEU A 413 13.71 -0.11 6.68
CA LEU A 413 15.06 -0.65 6.83
C LEU A 413 15.80 -0.74 5.48
N MET A 414 15.11 -1.15 4.41
CA MET A 414 15.70 -1.17 3.06
C MET A 414 16.07 0.24 2.57
N GLY A 415 15.22 1.24 2.83
CA GLY A 415 15.49 2.65 2.52
C GLY A 415 16.70 3.19 3.29
N LEU A 416 16.79 2.88 4.59
CA LEU A 416 17.94 3.24 5.44
C LEU A 416 19.22 2.55 5.00
N ALA A 417 19.15 1.27 4.61
CA ALA A 417 20.29 0.52 4.04
C ALA A 417 20.79 1.16 2.74
N ALA A 418 19.87 1.59 1.86
CA ALA A 418 20.22 2.27 0.62
C ALA A 418 20.89 3.64 0.90
N HIS A 419 20.36 4.43 1.84
CA HIS A 419 21.04 5.66 2.28
C HIS A 419 22.44 5.39 2.86
N ARG A 420 22.59 4.34 3.68
CA ARG A 420 23.88 3.92 4.24
C ARG A 420 24.85 3.51 3.12
N SER A 421 24.39 2.80 2.10
CA SER A 421 25.18 2.42 0.94
C SER A 421 25.69 3.64 0.16
N ILE A 422 24.82 4.65 -0.08
CA ILE A 422 25.23 5.91 -0.70
C ILE A 422 26.30 6.63 0.13
N ALA A 423 26.08 6.75 1.44
CA ALA A 423 26.97 7.49 2.33
C ALA A 423 28.35 6.84 2.48
N THR A 424 28.44 5.51 2.42
CA THR A 424 29.69 4.76 2.62
C THR A 424 30.35 4.34 1.32
N GLY A 425 29.64 4.35 0.20
CA GLY A 425 30.08 3.77 -1.08
C GLY A 425 30.23 2.24 -1.03
N GLN A 426 29.65 1.57 -0.03
CA GLN A 426 29.78 0.13 0.19
C GLN A 426 28.42 -0.57 0.14
N PRO A 427 28.38 -1.85 -0.26
CA PRO A 427 27.19 -2.67 -0.08
C PRO A 427 26.79 -2.78 1.40
N VAL A 428 25.49 -2.81 1.68
CA VAL A 428 24.95 -3.08 3.00
C VAL A 428 24.33 -4.48 3.02
N LEU A 429 24.73 -5.31 3.97
CA LEU A 429 24.15 -6.63 4.16
C LEU A 429 22.85 -6.51 4.94
N TRP A 430 21.84 -7.28 4.49
CA TRP A 430 20.55 -7.29 5.16
C TRP A 430 20.62 -7.85 6.59
N SER A 431 21.52 -8.83 6.82
CA SER A 431 21.81 -9.37 8.15
C SER A 431 22.24 -8.30 9.16
N ASP A 432 22.97 -7.27 8.71
CA ASP A 432 23.43 -6.19 9.60
C ASP A 432 22.25 -5.28 10.01
N MET A 433 21.34 -5.00 9.04
CA MET A 433 20.13 -4.25 9.32
C MET A 433 19.19 -5.00 10.27
N LEU A 434 19.05 -6.31 10.09
CA LEU A 434 18.25 -7.15 10.98
C LEU A 434 18.85 -7.23 12.39
N ALA A 435 20.18 -7.36 12.54
CA ALA A 435 20.83 -7.35 13.84
C ALA A 435 20.61 -6.04 14.60
N GLU A 436 20.68 -4.90 13.89
CA GLU A 436 20.37 -3.58 14.48
C GLU A 436 18.89 -3.49 14.91
N PHE A 437 17.97 -4.01 14.08
CA PHE A 437 16.54 -4.03 14.38
C PHE A 437 16.22 -4.95 15.58
N ASP A 438 16.84 -6.12 15.67
CA ASP A 438 16.63 -7.07 16.76
C ASP A 438 17.09 -6.49 18.10
N GLU A 439 18.24 -5.80 18.11
CA GLU A 439 18.73 -5.11 19.31
C GLU A 439 17.76 -3.98 19.70
N ALA A 440 17.30 -3.17 18.75
CA ALA A 440 16.30 -2.14 19.01
C ALA A 440 14.97 -2.72 19.54
N SER A 441 14.53 -3.86 18.99
CA SER A 441 13.33 -4.58 19.44
C SER A 441 13.49 -5.10 20.87
N ARG A 442 14.67 -5.61 21.22
CA ARG A 442 14.97 -6.05 22.59
C ARG A 442 14.85 -4.88 23.58
N VAL A 443 15.42 -3.73 23.22
CA VAL A 443 15.35 -2.51 24.05
C VAL A 443 13.90 -2.02 24.18
N ALA A 444 13.15 -1.97 23.09
CA ALA A 444 11.75 -1.54 23.09
C ALA A 444 10.88 -2.43 24.00
N LYS A 445 11.01 -3.75 23.87
CA LYS A 445 10.27 -4.72 24.71
C LYS A 445 10.61 -4.59 26.19
N GLN A 446 11.88 -4.33 26.54
CA GLN A 446 12.29 -4.10 27.94
C GLN A 446 11.66 -2.83 28.50
N ARG A 447 11.63 -1.74 27.75
CA ARG A 447 10.98 -0.48 28.18
C ARG A 447 9.48 -0.68 28.40
N LEU A 448 8.80 -1.39 27.49
CA LEU A 448 7.38 -1.69 27.65
C LEU A 448 7.09 -2.54 28.90
N ALA A 449 7.92 -3.53 29.20
CA ALA A 449 7.77 -4.36 30.39
C ALA A 449 7.99 -3.60 31.71
N LEU A 450 8.72 -2.49 31.69
CA LEU A 450 8.93 -1.63 32.85
C LEU A 450 7.84 -0.57 33.05
N SER A 451 7.02 -0.32 32.00
CA SER A 451 5.93 0.65 32.03
C SER A 451 4.54 0.03 32.34
N LEU A 452 4.47 -1.29 32.41
CA LEU A 452 3.32 -2.09 32.84
C LEU A 452 3.45 -2.48 34.31
#